data_c0c1128f7c1157a5293e0f7293aa1f55
#
_entry.id   c0c1128f7c1157a5293e0f7293aa1f55
#
_cell.length_a   1.000
_cell.length_b   1.000
_cell.length_c   1.000
_cell.angle_alpha   90.00
_cell.angle_beta   90.00
_cell.angle_gamma   90.00
#
_symmetry.space_group_name_H-M   'P 1'
#
loop_
_entity.id
_entity.type
_entity.pdbx_description
1 polymer ?
#
loop_
_entity_poly.entity_id
_entity_poly.type
_entity_poly.pdbx_seq_one_letter_code
_entity_poly.pdbx_strand_id
1 'polypeptide(L)'
;MKGIILAGGSGTRLYPLTRAASKQLMPVYDKPMIYYPLSTLMLTGIKDILIISTPQDLPRFKDLLLDGSEFGIKLSYAEQPSPDGLAQAFIIGEEFIGDDSVALILGDNIYHGPGLSTMLQKAASKESGATVFGYHVKDPERFGVVEFDQDMKAISIEEKPEQPRSNYAVTGLYFYDNDVVEIAKSIKPSPRGELEITDVNKAYLDRGDLSVELMGRGFAWLDTGTHESLLEASQYIETVQRMQNVQVANLEEIAYRMGYISREDVLALAQPLKKNEYGQYLLRLIGEA
;
A
#
# COMPACT_ATOMS: atom_id res chain seq x y z
N MET A 1 -5.94 14.34 4.54
CA MET A 1 -5.33 13.00 4.80
C MET A 1 -4.03 12.90 4.05
N LYS A 2 -3.00 12.34 4.67
CA LYS A 2 -1.68 12.06 4.09
C LYS A 2 -1.47 10.56 3.89
N GLY A 3 -0.49 10.18 3.07
CA GLY A 3 -0.17 8.78 2.81
C GLY A 3 1.23 8.42 3.28
N ILE A 4 1.41 7.21 3.80
CA ILE A 4 2.72 6.63 4.09
C ILE A 4 2.84 5.30 3.34
N ILE A 5 3.94 5.13 2.60
CA ILE A 5 4.34 3.84 2.05
C ILE A 5 5.53 3.33 2.87
N LEU A 6 5.35 2.22 3.57
CA LEU A 6 6.45 1.59 4.29
C LEU A 6 7.15 0.57 3.37
N ALA A 7 8.29 0.97 2.84
CA ALA A 7 9.11 0.22 1.89
C ALA A 7 10.45 -0.21 2.52
N GLY A 8 10.41 -0.57 3.80
CA GLY A 8 11.55 -1.06 4.56
C GLY A 8 11.62 -2.59 4.61
N GLY A 9 12.48 -3.06 5.51
CA GLY A 9 12.66 -4.49 5.79
C GLY A 9 13.84 -5.12 5.03
N SER A 10 14.38 -6.20 5.60
CA SER A 10 15.58 -6.89 5.09
C SER A 10 15.36 -7.72 3.83
N GLY A 11 14.10 -8.04 3.49
CA GLY A 11 13.75 -8.85 2.32
C GLY A 11 14.38 -10.25 2.28
N THR A 12 14.79 -10.80 3.43
CA THR A 12 15.57 -12.06 3.52
C THR A 12 14.90 -13.26 2.86
N ARG A 13 13.57 -13.30 2.84
CA ARG A 13 12.79 -14.38 2.19
C ARG A 13 12.94 -14.40 0.67
N LEU A 14 13.37 -13.29 0.06
CA LEU A 14 13.64 -13.18 -1.38
C LEU A 14 15.14 -13.21 -1.72
N TYR A 15 16.00 -13.61 -0.76
CA TYR A 15 17.42 -13.82 -1.08
C TYR A 15 17.58 -14.92 -2.17
N PRO A 16 18.45 -14.75 -3.19
CA PRO A 16 19.47 -13.68 -3.33
C PRO A 16 19.01 -12.42 -4.07
N LEU A 17 17.76 -12.32 -4.51
CA LEU A 17 17.28 -11.14 -5.26
C LEU A 17 17.48 -9.83 -4.47
N THR A 18 17.20 -9.87 -3.16
CA THR A 18 17.32 -8.71 -2.27
C THR A 18 18.75 -8.34 -1.86
N ARG A 19 19.76 -9.03 -2.41
CA ARG A 19 21.17 -8.70 -2.13
C ARG A 19 21.60 -7.34 -2.71
N ALA A 20 21.03 -6.96 -3.84
CA ALA A 20 21.43 -5.77 -4.58
C ALA A 20 20.40 -4.64 -4.56
N ALA A 21 19.15 -4.91 -4.21
CA ALA A 21 18.07 -3.94 -4.22
C ALA A 21 16.97 -4.32 -3.22
N SER A 22 16.26 -3.29 -2.73
CA SER A 22 15.03 -3.48 -1.96
C SER A 22 14.02 -4.31 -2.74
N LYS A 23 13.25 -5.14 -2.05
CA LYS A 23 12.14 -5.91 -2.62
C LYS A 23 11.18 -5.02 -3.42
N GLN A 24 10.84 -3.86 -2.90
CA GLN A 24 9.88 -2.95 -3.51
C GLN A 24 10.36 -2.27 -4.80
N LEU A 25 11.65 -2.42 -5.13
CA LEU A 25 12.22 -2.00 -6.42
C LEU A 25 12.26 -3.11 -7.46
N MET A 26 11.95 -4.35 -7.07
CA MET A 26 11.87 -5.47 -8.01
C MET A 26 10.67 -5.35 -8.93
N PRO A 27 10.76 -5.85 -10.16
CA PRO A 27 9.65 -5.83 -11.09
C PRO A 27 8.54 -6.78 -10.63
N VAL A 28 7.31 -6.31 -10.74
CA VAL A 28 6.11 -7.14 -10.78
C VAL A 28 5.53 -6.96 -12.19
N TYR A 29 5.78 -7.94 -13.04
CA TYR A 29 5.53 -7.91 -14.48
C TYR A 29 6.31 -6.77 -15.17
N ASP A 30 5.66 -5.64 -15.45
CA ASP A 30 6.17 -4.54 -16.29
C ASP A 30 6.58 -3.27 -15.50
N LYS A 31 6.40 -3.26 -14.18
CA LYS A 31 6.67 -2.08 -13.32
C LYS A 31 7.37 -2.44 -12.02
N PRO A 32 8.13 -1.51 -11.41
CA PRO A 32 8.62 -1.69 -10.05
C PRO A 32 7.48 -1.91 -9.06
N MET A 33 7.64 -2.81 -8.10
CA MET A 33 6.63 -3.15 -7.11
C MET A 33 6.04 -1.93 -6.38
N ILE A 34 6.85 -0.91 -6.08
CA ILE A 34 6.41 0.30 -5.37
C ILE A 34 5.31 1.09 -6.13
N TYR A 35 5.16 0.89 -7.45
CA TYR A 35 4.13 1.54 -8.24
C TYR A 35 2.72 1.12 -7.80
N TYR A 36 2.56 -0.12 -7.36
CA TYR A 36 1.25 -0.66 -6.94
C TYR A 36 0.72 -0.03 -5.65
N PRO A 37 1.46 0.00 -4.53
CA PRO A 37 1.01 0.73 -3.34
C PRO A 37 0.89 2.24 -3.58
N LEU A 38 1.78 2.85 -4.38
CA LEU A 38 1.67 4.26 -4.74
C LEU A 38 0.38 4.53 -5.51
N SER A 39 0.05 3.69 -6.51
CA SER A 39 -1.19 3.78 -7.26
C SER A 39 -2.43 3.68 -6.36
N THR A 40 -2.38 2.82 -5.35
CA THR A 40 -3.47 2.63 -4.37
C THR A 40 -3.73 3.91 -3.58
N LEU A 41 -2.67 4.58 -3.08
CA LEU A 41 -2.81 5.87 -2.40
C LEU A 41 -3.31 6.97 -3.34
N MET A 42 -2.85 7.02 -4.58
CA MET A 42 -3.33 7.97 -5.58
C MET A 42 -4.82 7.78 -5.89
N LEU A 43 -5.29 6.53 -6.05
CA LEU A 43 -6.70 6.20 -6.26
C LEU A 43 -7.59 6.58 -5.07
N THR A 44 -7.03 6.65 -3.87
CA THR A 44 -7.70 7.15 -2.66
C THR A 44 -7.98 8.65 -2.72
N GLY A 45 -7.24 9.40 -3.53
CA GLY A 45 -7.28 10.86 -3.59
C GLY A 45 -6.12 11.53 -2.84
N ILE A 46 -5.21 10.75 -2.28
CA ILE A 46 -4.06 11.25 -1.50
C ILE A 46 -2.97 11.75 -2.46
N LYS A 47 -2.50 12.98 -2.22
CA LYS A 47 -1.42 13.62 -3.02
C LYS A 47 -0.14 13.85 -2.24
N ASP A 48 -0.20 13.93 -0.92
CA ASP A 48 0.97 14.17 -0.06
C ASP A 48 1.37 12.82 0.56
N ILE A 49 2.51 12.26 0.11
CA ILE A 49 2.88 10.88 0.41
C ILE A 49 4.33 10.82 0.90
N LEU A 50 4.54 10.13 2.02
CA LEU A 50 5.85 9.84 2.59
C LEU A 50 6.26 8.41 2.26
N ILE A 51 7.44 8.24 1.67
CA ILE A 51 8.07 6.93 1.47
C ILE A 51 9.10 6.72 2.58
N ILE A 52 8.87 5.69 3.40
CA ILE A 52 9.80 5.29 4.47
C ILE A 52 10.54 4.03 4.01
N SER A 53 11.86 4.09 4.01
CA SER A 53 12.70 2.96 3.59
C SER A 53 14.01 2.90 4.39
N THR A 54 14.80 1.84 4.16
CA THR A 54 16.13 1.73 4.76
C THR A 54 17.08 2.82 4.23
N PRO A 55 18.09 3.24 5.01
CA PRO A 55 19.08 4.22 4.55
C PRO A 55 19.78 3.81 3.24
N GLN A 56 19.96 2.50 3.01
CA GLN A 56 20.63 1.96 1.83
C GLN A 56 19.78 2.05 0.56
N ASP A 57 18.46 1.88 0.70
CA ASP A 57 17.55 1.81 -0.46
C ASP A 57 16.84 3.14 -0.75
N LEU A 58 16.73 4.02 0.24
CA LEU A 58 16.03 5.30 0.11
C LEU A 58 16.52 6.17 -1.07
N PRO A 59 17.85 6.27 -1.36
CA PRO A 59 18.33 7.00 -2.54
C PRO A 59 17.75 6.47 -3.85
N ARG A 60 17.59 5.15 -3.98
CA ARG A 60 17.04 4.52 -5.19
C ARG A 60 15.57 4.82 -5.40
N PHE A 61 14.79 4.93 -4.32
CA PHE A 61 13.40 5.40 -4.41
C PHE A 61 13.32 6.87 -4.84
N LYS A 62 14.24 7.71 -4.33
CA LYS A 62 14.35 9.11 -4.76
C LYS A 62 14.71 9.23 -6.24
N ASP A 63 15.65 8.40 -6.73
CA ASP A 63 16.04 8.38 -8.14
C ASP A 63 14.89 7.89 -9.05
N LEU A 64 14.08 6.93 -8.58
CA LEU A 64 12.98 6.35 -9.34
C LEU A 64 11.77 7.27 -9.44
N LEU A 65 11.39 7.90 -8.32
CA LEU A 65 10.09 8.58 -8.17
C LEU A 65 10.22 10.11 -8.05
N LEU A 66 11.45 10.62 -7.94
CA LEU A 66 11.78 12.04 -7.78
C LEU A 66 10.94 12.69 -6.65
N ASP A 67 10.34 13.83 -6.90
CA ASP A 67 9.48 14.54 -5.96
C ASP A 67 7.97 14.27 -6.19
N GLY A 68 7.64 13.44 -7.19
CA GLY A 68 6.26 13.09 -7.54
C GLY A 68 5.53 14.11 -8.41
N SER A 69 6.15 15.24 -8.74
CA SER A 69 5.53 16.32 -9.51
C SER A 69 5.06 15.85 -10.90
N GLU A 70 5.76 14.89 -11.52
CA GLU A 70 5.34 14.26 -12.79
C GLU A 70 3.93 13.67 -12.73
N PHE A 71 3.52 13.19 -11.57
CA PHE A 71 2.20 12.59 -11.33
C PHE A 71 1.23 13.56 -10.63
N GLY A 72 1.59 14.83 -10.48
CA GLY A 72 0.77 15.82 -9.76
C GLY A 72 0.58 15.51 -8.27
N ILE A 73 1.51 14.80 -7.66
CA ILE A 73 1.59 14.49 -6.24
C ILE A 73 2.87 15.05 -5.65
N LYS A 74 2.99 15.00 -4.31
CA LYS A 74 4.20 15.42 -3.59
C LYS A 74 4.73 14.22 -2.81
N LEU A 75 5.97 13.84 -3.11
CA LEU A 75 6.67 12.77 -2.42
C LEU A 75 7.68 13.35 -1.42
N SER A 76 7.65 12.83 -0.21
CA SER A 76 8.64 13.03 0.83
C SER A 76 9.29 11.70 1.18
N TYR A 77 10.46 11.73 1.81
CA TYR A 77 11.26 10.54 2.06
C TYR A 77 11.85 10.56 3.46
N ALA A 78 11.73 9.45 4.18
CA ALA A 78 12.31 9.29 5.51
C ALA A 78 13.00 7.93 5.66
N GLU A 79 13.99 7.88 6.54
CA GLU A 79 14.74 6.67 6.83
C GLU A 79 14.12 5.89 7.99
N GLN A 80 14.05 4.57 7.84
CA GLN A 80 13.84 3.62 8.93
C GLN A 80 15.16 2.88 9.15
N PRO A 81 15.95 3.25 10.16
CA PRO A 81 17.29 2.67 10.36
C PRO A 81 17.27 1.20 10.77
N SER A 82 16.21 0.78 11.49
CA SER A 82 16.00 -0.61 11.93
C SER A 82 14.53 -1.01 11.73
N PRO A 83 14.25 -2.30 11.44
CA PRO A 83 12.89 -2.80 11.20
C PRO A 83 12.15 -3.07 12.53
N ASP A 84 11.91 -2.02 13.33
CA ASP A 84 11.33 -2.13 14.67
C ASP A 84 9.79 -2.27 14.66
N GLY A 85 9.22 -2.64 13.54
CA GLY A 85 7.79 -2.90 13.38
C GLY A 85 7.06 -1.88 12.49
N LEU A 86 5.83 -2.23 12.09
CA LEU A 86 5.05 -1.41 11.16
C LEU A 86 4.55 -0.11 11.79
N ALA A 87 4.20 -0.13 13.07
CA ALA A 87 3.69 1.05 13.77
C ALA A 87 4.76 2.14 13.97
N GLN A 88 6.06 1.79 13.85
CA GLN A 88 7.15 2.78 13.85
C GLN A 88 6.99 3.82 12.73
N ALA A 89 6.30 3.48 11.63
CA ALA A 89 6.05 4.39 10.52
C ALA A 89 5.35 5.70 10.97
N PHE A 90 4.45 5.63 11.95
CA PHE A 90 3.75 6.80 12.48
C PHE A 90 4.65 7.67 13.36
N ILE A 91 5.60 7.07 14.07
CA ILE A 91 6.59 7.79 14.88
C ILE A 91 7.60 8.50 13.97
N ILE A 92 8.12 7.80 12.95
CA ILE A 92 9.02 8.39 11.95
C ILE A 92 8.31 9.49 11.15
N GLY A 93 7.05 9.26 10.81
CA GLY A 93 6.23 10.17 10.00
C GLY A 93 5.54 11.27 10.79
N GLU A 94 5.72 11.41 12.10
CA GLU A 94 4.97 12.34 12.95
C GLU A 94 4.96 13.78 12.43
N GLU A 95 6.14 14.33 12.13
CA GLU A 95 6.25 15.69 11.59
C GLU A 95 5.56 15.83 10.21
N PHE A 96 5.67 14.79 9.37
CA PHE A 96 4.99 14.76 8.09
C PHE A 96 3.47 14.67 8.26
N ILE A 97 2.96 13.83 9.16
CA ILE A 97 1.52 13.67 9.43
C ILE A 97 0.95 14.99 9.96
N GLY A 98 1.61 15.62 10.94
CA GLY A 98 1.10 16.81 11.62
C GLY A 98 -0.27 16.53 12.23
N ASP A 99 -1.25 17.39 11.96
CA ASP A 99 -2.62 17.26 12.48
C ASP A 99 -3.56 16.49 11.54
N ASP A 100 -3.03 15.91 10.45
CA ASP A 100 -3.83 15.20 9.45
C ASP A 100 -4.14 13.76 9.86
N SER A 101 -5.23 13.20 9.31
CA SER A 101 -5.42 11.75 9.23
C SER A 101 -4.41 11.12 8.26
N VAL A 102 -4.14 9.83 8.39
CA VAL A 102 -3.11 9.16 7.61
C VAL A 102 -3.54 7.79 7.11
N ALA A 103 -3.20 7.47 5.86
CA ALA A 103 -3.23 6.12 5.33
C ALA A 103 -1.81 5.52 5.33
N LEU A 104 -1.66 4.30 5.84
CA LEU A 104 -0.44 3.51 5.75
C LEU A 104 -0.67 2.34 4.79
N ILE A 105 0.24 2.16 3.84
CA ILE A 105 0.27 0.99 2.97
C ILE A 105 1.65 0.34 2.98
N LEU A 106 1.67 -0.99 3.00
CA LEU A 106 2.92 -1.75 2.88
C LEU A 106 3.40 -1.75 1.44
N GLY A 107 4.67 -1.47 1.23
CA GLY A 107 5.29 -1.29 -0.08
C GLY A 107 5.36 -2.54 -0.95
N ASP A 108 4.99 -3.70 -0.41
CA ASP A 108 4.96 -5.00 -1.07
C ASP A 108 3.55 -5.57 -1.26
N ASN A 109 2.52 -4.79 -0.96
CA ASN A 109 1.13 -5.19 -1.11
C ASN A 109 0.53 -4.64 -2.40
N ILE A 110 -0.13 -5.50 -3.15
CA ILE A 110 -0.80 -5.19 -4.41
C ILE A 110 -2.29 -5.42 -4.25
N TYR A 111 -3.08 -4.44 -4.64
CA TYR A 111 -4.54 -4.50 -4.62
C TYR A 111 -5.10 -4.32 -6.02
N HIS A 112 -6.01 -5.19 -6.41
CA HIS A 112 -6.74 -5.06 -7.66
C HIS A 112 -8.16 -5.62 -7.51
N GLY A 113 -9.14 -4.94 -8.08
CA GLY A 113 -10.52 -5.43 -8.06
C GLY A 113 -11.54 -4.37 -8.43
N PRO A 114 -12.77 -4.80 -8.72
CA PRO A 114 -13.85 -3.90 -9.12
C PRO A 114 -14.25 -2.98 -7.96
N GLY A 115 -14.34 -1.67 -8.23
CA GLY A 115 -14.74 -0.68 -7.23
C GLY A 115 -13.69 -0.37 -6.16
N LEU A 116 -12.42 -0.77 -6.36
CA LEU A 116 -11.33 -0.48 -5.41
C LEU A 116 -11.26 1.01 -5.06
N SER A 117 -11.23 1.91 -6.05
CA SER A 117 -11.16 3.35 -5.81
C SER A 117 -12.33 3.88 -4.95
N THR A 118 -13.54 3.40 -5.21
CA THR A 118 -14.73 3.78 -4.42
C THR A 118 -14.61 3.31 -2.96
N MET A 119 -14.15 2.09 -2.74
CA MET A 119 -13.92 1.54 -1.40
C MET A 119 -12.84 2.34 -0.64
N LEU A 120 -11.74 2.68 -1.31
CA LEU A 120 -10.65 3.47 -0.75
C LEU A 120 -11.10 4.89 -0.38
N GLN A 121 -11.79 5.58 -1.29
CA GLN A 121 -12.31 6.93 -1.06
C GLN A 121 -13.33 6.98 0.06
N LYS A 122 -14.19 5.95 0.18
CA LYS A 122 -15.11 5.79 1.31
C LYS A 122 -14.35 5.67 2.64
N ALA A 123 -13.29 4.85 2.69
CA ALA A 123 -12.45 4.72 3.87
C ALA A 123 -11.77 6.05 4.24
N ALA A 124 -11.23 6.75 3.24
CA ALA A 124 -10.55 8.03 3.43
C ALA A 124 -11.49 9.18 3.85
N SER A 125 -12.79 9.08 3.58
CA SER A 125 -13.77 10.11 3.94
C SER A 125 -14.22 10.05 5.40
N LYS A 126 -13.81 9.06 6.18
CA LYS A 126 -14.12 8.98 7.61
C LYS A 126 -13.32 10.03 8.39
N GLU A 127 -14.02 10.77 9.25
CA GLU A 127 -13.42 11.86 10.03
C GLU A 127 -12.67 11.37 11.27
N SER A 128 -13.02 10.18 11.81
CA SER A 128 -12.42 9.63 13.03
C SER A 128 -12.35 8.10 13.00
N GLY A 129 -11.54 7.56 13.90
CA GLY A 129 -11.36 6.12 14.06
C GLY A 129 -10.40 5.51 13.03
N ALA A 130 -10.39 4.19 12.98
CA ALA A 130 -9.58 3.40 12.07
C ALA A 130 -10.43 2.60 11.09
N THR A 131 -9.89 2.41 9.88
CA THR A 131 -10.42 1.46 8.90
C THR A 131 -9.31 0.55 8.41
N VAL A 132 -9.54 -0.75 8.55
CA VAL A 132 -8.67 -1.80 8.00
C VAL A 132 -9.43 -2.64 6.99
N PHE A 133 -8.71 -3.42 6.17
CA PHE A 133 -9.32 -4.24 5.13
C PHE A 133 -9.10 -5.71 5.42
N GLY A 134 -10.21 -6.47 5.46
CA GLY A 134 -10.22 -7.90 5.67
C GLY A 134 -10.29 -8.66 4.34
N TYR A 135 -9.43 -9.65 4.17
CA TYR A 135 -9.39 -10.51 3.00
C TYR A 135 -9.41 -11.99 3.42
N HIS A 136 -10.25 -12.80 2.78
CA HIS A 136 -10.37 -14.21 3.11
C HIS A 136 -9.19 -15.01 2.54
N VAL A 137 -8.40 -15.66 3.40
CA VAL A 137 -7.21 -16.42 3.06
C VAL A 137 -7.32 -17.89 3.48
N LYS A 138 -6.42 -18.73 2.97
CA LYS A 138 -6.35 -20.17 3.33
C LYS A 138 -5.44 -20.43 4.54
N ASP A 139 -4.47 -19.55 4.75
CA ASP A 139 -3.39 -19.64 5.74
C ASP A 139 -3.36 -18.40 6.66
N PRO A 140 -4.45 -18.19 7.44
CA PRO A 140 -4.63 -16.96 8.25
C PRO A 140 -3.56 -16.80 9.34
N GLU A 141 -2.95 -17.87 9.83
CA GLU A 141 -1.90 -17.88 10.85
C GLU A 141 -0.65 -17.06 10.47
N ARG A 142 -0.53 -16.69 9.21
CA ARG A 142 0.58 -15.84 8.71
C ARG A 142 0.38 -14.36 8.92
N PHE A 143 -0.84 -13.93 9.26
CA PHE A 143 -1.28 -12.53 9.22
C PHE A 143 -1.91 -12.10 10.57
N GLY A 144 -2.19 -10.82 10.70
CA GLY A 144 -3.17 -10.37 11.68
C GLY A 144 -4.55 -10.88 11.28
N VAL A 145 -5.26 -11.52 12.20
CA VAL A 145 -6.56 -12.14 11.94
C VAL A 145 -7.64 -11.41 12.69
N VAL A 146 -8.72 -11.03 11.99
CA VAL A 146 -9.91 -10.41 12.59
C VAL A 146 -11.03 -11.44 12.73
N GLU A 147 -11.64 -11.45 13.91
CA GLU A 147 -12.83 -12.25 14.23
C GLU A 147 -14.07 -11.35 14.23
N PHE A 148 -15.18 -11.87 13.73
CA PHE A 148 -16.45 -11.16 13.64
C PHE A 148 -17.53 -11.84 14.46
N ASP A 149 -18.48 -11.06 14.98
CA ASP A 149 -19.75 -11.55 15.50
C ASP A 149 -20.75 -11.88 14.39
N GLN A 150 -21.98 -12.24 14.78
CA GLN A 150 -23.06 -12.61 13.85
C GLN A 150 -23.51 -11.44 12.96
N ASP A 151 -23.28 -10.20 13.40
CA ASP A 151 -23.63 -8.97 12.69
C ASP A 151 -22.45 -8.44 11.85
N MET A 152 -21.39 -9.25 11.67
CA MET A 152 -20.16 -8.89 10.96
C MET A 152 -19.40 -7.71 11.56
N LYS A 153 -19.56 -7.49 12.87
CA LYS A 153 -18.76 -6.52 13.62
C LYS A 153 -17.50 -7.20 14.15
N ALA A 154 -16.36 -6.55 13.99
CA ALA A 154 -15.09 -7.03 14.53
C ALA A 154 -15.15 -7.09 16.07
N ILE A 155 -14.81 -8.24 16.64
CA ILE A 155 -14.82 -8.50 18.09
C ILE A 155 -13.43 -8.81 18.64
N SER A 156 -12.53 -9.30 17.80
CA SER A 156 -11.14 -9.50 18.17
C SER A 156 -10.21 -9.33 16.96
N ILE A 157 -8.95 -9.02 17.24
CA ILE A 157 -7.88 -8.99 16.25
C ILE A 157 -6.60 -9.54 16.90
N GLU A 158 -5.93 -10.49 16.25
CA GLU A 158 -4.77 -11.18 16.79
C GLU A 158 -3.66 -11.30 15.75
N GLU A 159 -2.42 -10.97 16.15
CA GLU A 159 -1.25 -11.08 15.28
C GLU A 159 -0.76 -12.51 15.21
N LYS A 160 -0.75 -13.09 14.02
CA LYS A 160 -0.21 -14.44 13.73
C LYS A 160 -0.62 -15.49 14.75
N PRO A 161 -1.93 -15.70 14.98
CA PRO A 161 -2.40 -16.64 15.97
C PRO A 161 -2.01 -18.08 15.61
N GLU A 162 -1.61 -18.89 16.59
CA GLU A 162 -1.37 -20.31 16.39
C GLU A 162 -2.67 -21.07 16.04
N GLN A 163 -3.80 -20.59 16.53
CA GLN A 163 -5.13 -21.14 16.27
C GLN A 163 -6.07 -20.02 15.82
N PRO A 164 -6.09 -19.68 14.52
CA PRO A 164 -6.92 -18.60 14.01
C PRO A 164 -8.42 -18.84 14.25
N ARG A 165 -9.13 -17.82 14.71
CA ARG A 165 -10.57 -17.92 14.95
C ARG A 165 -11.41 -17.56 13.71
N SER A 166 -10.78 -17.06 12.68
CA SER A 166 -11.39 -16.81 11.38
C SER A 166 -10.36 -16.94 10.24
N ASN A 167 -10.85 -16.91 9.01
CA ASN A 167 -10.00 -16.89 7.81
C ASN A 167 -9.82 -15.46 7.23
N TYR A 168 -10.21 -14.42 7.97
CA TYR A 168 -10.07 -13.05 7.50
C TYR A 168 -8.77 -12.44 7.99
N ALA A 169 -7.79 -12.36 7.08
CA ALA A 169 -6.55 -11.65 7.30
C ALA A 169 -6.75 -10.14 7.16
N VAL A 170 -6.12 -9.36 8.04
CA VAL A 170 -5.99 -7.92 7.87
C VAL A 170 -4.89 -7.66 6.86
N THR A 171 -5.22 -6.95 5.79
CA THR A 171 -4.27 -6.64 4.73
C THR A 171 -3.31 -5.52 5.13
N GLY A 172 -2.28 -5.26 4.32
CA GLY A 172 -1.31 -4.21 4.59
C GLY A 172 -1.74 -2.80 4.15
N LEU A 173 -3.01 -2.46 4.37
CA LEU A 173 -3.57 -1.14 4.07
C LEU A 173 -4.46 -0.68 5.23
N TYR A 174 -4.18 0.49 5.76
CA TYR A 174 -4.75 1.01 6.99
C TYR A 174 -5.07 2.49 6.84
N PHE A 175 -6.20 2.93 7.39
CA PHE A 175 -6.60 4.33 7.47
C PHE A 175 -6.86 4.68 8.92
N TYR A 176 -6.27 5.77 9.40
CA TYR A 176 -6.37 6.21 10.78
C TYR A 176 -6.64 7.71 10.87
N ASP A 177 -7.33 8.12 11.91
CA ASP A 177 -7.32 9.51 12.36
C ASP A 177 -5.96 9.88 12.98
N ASN A 178 -5.81 11.10 13.44
CA ASN A 178 -4.53 11.62 13.97
C ASN A 178 -4.10 10.97 15.29
N ASP A 179 -5.03 10.38 16.05
CA ASP A 179 -4.72 9.69 17.32
C ASP A 179 -3.71 8.54 17.14
N VAL A 180 -3.55 8.04 15.94
CA VAL A 180 -2.62 6.93 15.63
C VAL A 180 -1.19 7.23 16.05
N VAL A 181 -0.74 8.48 15.99
CA VAL A 181 0.63 8.87 16.37
C VAL A 181 0.86 8.62 17.85
N GLU A 182 -0.05 9.09 18.71
CA GLU A 182 0.05 8.89 20.16
C GLU A 182 -0.17 7.42 20.57
N ILE A 183 -1.06 6.71 19.86
CA ILE A 183 -1.25 5.27 20.06
C ILE A 183 0.05 4.53 19.73
N ALA A 184 0.68 4.81 18.57
CA ALA A 184 1.92 4.17 18.17
C ALA A 184 3.08 4.42 19.15
N LYS A 185 3.15 5.60 19.78
CA LYS A 185 4.11 5.90 20.85
C LYS A 185 3.82 5.15 22.14
N SER A 186 2.56 4.80 22.41
CA SER A 186 2.14 4.18 23.66
C SER A 186 2.27 2.66 23.69
N ILE A 187 2.27 1.98 22.52
CA ILE A 187 2.39 0.53 22.44
C ILE A 187 3.81 0.07 22.79
N LYS A 188 3.91 -1.18 23.24
CA LYS A 188 5.20 -1.79 23.62
C LYS A 188 5.63 -2.78 22.55
N PRO A 189 6.94 -2.95 22.33
CA PRO A 189 7.45 -3.98 21.45
C PRO A 189 6.94 -5.37 21.86
N SER A 190 6.54 -6.15 20.87
CA SER A 190 6.13 -7.55 21.03
C SER A 190 7.33 -8.43 21.46
N PRO A 191 7.12 -9.73 21.78
CA PRO A 191 8.21 -10.67 22.00
C PRO A 191 9.21 -10.78 20.84
N ARG A 192 8.83 -10.33 19.64
CA ARG A 192 9.70 -10.25 18.45
C ARG A 192 10.54 -8.97 18.41
N GLY A 193 10.32 -8.04 19.34
CA GLY A 193 10.97 -6.73 19.40
C GLY A 193 10.34 -5.71 18.45
N GLU A 194 9.15 -5.96 17.89
CA GLU A 194 8.50 -5.13 16.90
C GLU A 194 7.30 -4.36 17.51
N LEU A 195 7.11 -3.10 17.11
CA LEU A 195 5.90 -2.32 17.34
C LEU A 195 4.84 -2.79 16.35
N GLU A 196 3.92 -3.65 16.83
CA GLU A 196 2.96 -4.32 15.98
C GLU A 196 1.82 -3.40 15.57
N ILE A 197 1.50 -3.38 14.27
CA ILE A 197 0.32 -2.66 13.78
C ILE A 197 -0.98 -3.23 14.34
N THR A 198 -0.99 -4.53 14.66
CA THR A 198 -2.12 -5.20 15.30
C THR A 198 -2.44 -4.62 16.67
N ASP A 199 -1.43 -4.16 17.44
CA ASP A 199 -1.67 -3.52 18.74
C ASP A 199 -2.25 -2.11 18.59
N VAL A 200 -1.89 -1.39 17.53
CA VAL A 200 -2.56 -0.14 17.15
C VAL A 200 -4.03 -0.41 16.83
N ASN A 201 -4.30 -1.43 15.99
CA ASN A 201 -5.67 -1.80 15.63
C ASN A 201 -6.50 -2.24 16.84
N LYS A 202 -5.89 -2.96 17.81
CA LYS A 202 -6.54 -3.31 19.08
C LYS A 202 -6.95 -2.09 19.88
N ALA A 203 -6.09 -1.07 19.94
CA ALA A 203 -6.42 0.17 20.66
C ALA A 203 -7.67 0.85 20.09
N TYR A 204 -7.85 0.85 18.76
CA TYR A 204 -9.07 1.35 18.12
C TYR A 204 -10.25 0.41 18.32
N LEU A 205 -10.05 -0.92 18.29
CA LEU A 205 -11.10 -1.90 18.56
C LEU A 205 -11.65 -1.75 19.96
N ASP A 206 -10.79 -1.62 20.98
CA ASP A 206 -11.15 -1.46 22.38
C ASP A 206 -11.93 -0.16 22.65
N ARG A 207 -11.70 0.88 21.85
CA ARG A 207 -12.46 2.13 21.87
C ARG A 207 -13.80 2.02 21.14
N GLY A 208 -14.02 0.96 20.35
CA GLY A 208 -15.19 0.81 19.47
C GLY A 208 -15.10 1.60 18.16
N ASP A 209 -13.92 2.08 17.82
CA ASP A 209 -13.65 2.97 16.68
C ASP A 209 -12.95 2.26 15.51
N LEU A 210 -12.82 0.92 15.55
CA LEU A 210 -12.27 0.13 14.44
C LEU A 210 -13.38 -0.30 13.48
N SER A 211 -13.22 0.04 12.22
CA SER A 211 -14.03 -0.48 11.10
C SER A 211 -13.25 -1.46 10.25
N VAL A 212 -13.88 -2.52 9.80
CA VAL A 212 -13.30 -3.48 8.87
C VAL A 212 -14.11 -3.48 7.58
N GLU A 213 -13.47 -3.13 6.47
CA GLU A 213 -14.08 -3.24 5.13
C GLU A 213 -13.63 -4.56 4.50
N LEU A 214 -14.57 -5.40 4.08
CA LEU A 214 -14.25 -6.70 3.51
C LEU A 214 -14.04 -6.62 2.00
N MET A 215 -12.90 -7.08 1.54
CA MET A 215 -12.60 -7.28 0.13
C MET A 215 -13.23 -8.60 -0.32
N GLY A 216 -14.37 -8.50 -1.01
CA GLY A 216 -15.16 -9.64 -1.44
C GLY A 216 -14.64 -10.32 -2.72
N ARG A 217 -15.51 -11.11 -3.34
CA ARG A 217 -15.19 -11.81 -4.59
C ARG A 217 -14.83 -10.82 -5.71
N GLY A 218 -13.80 -11.15 -6.48
CA GLY A 218 -13.28 -10.32 -7.55
C GLY A 218 -12.12 -9.42 -7.14
N PHE A 219 -11.86 -9.27 -5.84
CA PHE A 219 -10.64 -8.63 -5.37
C PHE A 219 -9.46 -9.61 -5.36
N ALA A 220 -8.30 -9.10 -5.70
CA ALA A 220 -7.01 -9.73 -5.46
C ALA A 220 -6.21 -8.85 -4.49
N TRP A 221 -5.76 -9.47 -3.42
CA TRP A 221 -4.72 -8.96 -2.54
C TRP A 221 -3.52 -9.89 -2.64
N LEU A 222 -2.38 -9.36 -3.04
CA LEU A 222 -1.17 -10.13 -3.30
C LEU A 222 -0.07 -9.61 -2.37
N ASP A 223 0.38 -10.48 -1.45
CA ASP A 223 1.55 -10.28 -0.60
C ASP A 223 2.77 -10.90 -1.30
N THR A 224 3.64 -10.07 -1.86
CA THR A 224 4.80 -10.49 -2.66
C THR A 224 6.00 -10.89 -1.79
N GLY A 225 5.74 -11.57 -0.66
CA GLY A 225 6.73 -11.88 0.37
C GLY A 225 7.68 -13.05 0.08
N THR A 226 7.36 -13.91 -0.90
CA THR A 226 8.16 -15.08 -1.30
C THR A 226 8.41 -15.10 -2.80
N HIS A 227 9.33 -15.96 -3.27
CA HIS A 227 9.58 -16.11 -4.71
C HIS A 227 8.33 -16.56 -5.47
N GLU A 228 7.56 -17.48 -4.89
CA GLU A 228 6.32 -18.01 -5.47
C GLU A 228 5.28 -16.90 -5.57
N SER A 229 5.02 -16.17 -4.47
CA SER A 229 4.01 -15.10 -4.47
C SER A 229 4.40 -13.90 -5.35
N LEU A 230 5.70 -13.62 -5.53
CA LEU A 230 6.18 -12.61 -6.47
C LEU A 230 5.93 -13.03 -7.92
N LEU A 231 6.16 -14.31 -8.24
CA LEU A 231 5.87 -14.86 -9.57
C LEU A 231 4.36 -14.87 -9.83
N GLU A 232 3.54 -15.34 -8.89
CA GLU A 232 2.08 -15.34 -8.98
C GLU A 232 1.53 -13.93 -9.18
N ALA A 233 2.05 -12.93 -8.46
CA ALA A 233 1.67 -11.54 -8.65
C ALA A 233 1.97 -11.05 -10.07
N SER A 234 3.16 -11.36 -10.60
CA SER A 234 3.55 -10.98 -11.96
C SER A 234 2.65 -11.63 -13.02
N GLN A 235 2.33 -12.91 -12.85
CA GLN A 235 1.43 -13.65 -13.75
C GLN A 235 0.00 -13.12 -13.69
N TYR A 236 -0.49 -12.78 -12.50
CA TYR A 236 -1.81 -12.20 -12.32
C TYR A 236 -1.92 -10.85 -13.05
N ILE A 237 -0.97 -9.93 -12.81
CA ILE A 237 -0.96 -8.62 -13.43
C ILE A 237 -0.86 -8.74 -14.96
N GLU A 238 0.05 -9.58 -15.49
CA GLU A 238 0.15 -9.85 -16.93
C GLU A 238 -1.19 -10.29 -17.51
N THR A 239 -1.81 -11.26 -16.87
CA THR A 239 -3.08 -11.82 -17.36
C THR A 239 -4.18 -10.77 -17.38
N VAL A 240 -4.32 -9.98 -16.31
CA VAL A 240 -5.31 -8.90 -16.23
C VAL A 240 -5.08 -7.87 -17.32
N GLN A 241 -3.85 -7.36 -17.45
CA GLN A 241 -3.49 -6.33 -18.44
C GLN A 241 -3.76 -6.83 -19.87
N ARG A 242 -3.34 -8.05 -20.19
CA ARG A 242 -3.51 -8.65 -21.50
C ARG A 242 -4.98 -8.89 -21.84
N MET A 243 -5.78 -9.40 -20.88
CA MET A 243 -7.19 -9.73 -21.14
C MET A 243 -8.08 -8.49 -21.23
N GLN A 244 -7.80 -7.47 -20.43
CA GLN A 244 -8.63 -6.26 -20.34
C GLN A 244 -8.12 -5.11 -21.22
N ASN A 245 -6.92 -5.25 -21.81
CA ASN A 245 -6.25 -4.21 -22.59
C ASN A 245 -6.09 -2.89 -21.83
N VAL A 246 -5.73 -2.98 -20.55
CA VAL A 246 -5.47 -1.87 -19.64
C VAL A 246 -4.11 -2.06 -18.97
N GLN A 247 -3.58 -1.02 -18.34
CA GLN A 247 -2.42 -1.15 -17.46
C GLN A 247 -2.85 -1.02 -15.99
N VAL A 248 -2.39 -1.96 -15.16
CA VAL A 248 -2.58 -1.89 -13.70
C VAL A 248 -1.47 -1.03 -13.11
N ALA A 249 -1.81 -0.15 -12.16
CA ALA A 249 -0.85 0.74 -11.51
C ALA A 249 -0.03 1.63 -12.47
N ASN A 250 -0.62 2.06 -13.58
CA ASN A 250 -0.05 3.11 -14.42
C ASN A 250 -0.29 4.46 -13.74
N LEU A 251 0.79 5.06 -13.21
CA LEU A 251 0.69 6.26 -12.37
C LEU A 251 0.22 7.46 -13.17
N GLU A 252 0.65 7.61 -14.42
CA GLU A 252 0.26 8.69 -15.32
C GLU A 252 -1.22 8.60 -15.70
N GLU A 253 -1.74 7.41 -16.00
CA GLU A 253 -3.16 7.21 -16.24
C GLU A 253 -3.99 7.58 -15.02
N ILE A 254 -3.59 7.09 -13.83
CA ILE A 254 -4.29 7.38 -12.59
C ILE A 254 -4.26 8.89 -12.31
N ALA A 255 -3.10 9.53 -12.43
CA ALA A 255 -2.94 10.96 -12.26
C ALA A 255 -3.86 11.76 -13.20
N TYR A 256 -3.92 11.37 -14.47
CA TYR A 256 -4.80 12.00 -15.46
C TYR A 256 -6.28 11.78 -15.14
N ARG A 257 -6.69 10.54 -14.84
CA ARG A 257 -8.09 10.22 -14.51
C ARG A 257 -8.57 10.87 -13.20
N MET A 258 -7.66 11.02 -12.24
CA MET A 258 -7.92 11.72 -10.97
C MET A 258 -7.85 13.26 -11.11
N GLY A 259 -7.49 13.77 -12.28
CA GLY A 259 -7.35 15.21 -12.51
C GLY A 259 -6.15 15.85 -11.80
N TYR A 260 -5.09 15.07 -11.56
CA TYR A 260 -3.85 15.57 -10.95
C TYR A 260 -2.94 16.21 -11.98
N ILE A 261 -2.95 15.68 -13.21
CA ILE A 261 -2.21 16.21 -14.37
C ILE A 261 -3.16 16.38 -15.56
N SER A 262 -2.77 17.25 -16.47
CA SER A 262 -3.52 17.58 -17.69
C SER A 262 -3.24 16.57 -18.82
N ARG A 263 -4.03 16.66 -19.91
CA ARG A 263 -3.78 15.91 -21.15
C ARG A 263 -2.43 16.27 -21.76
N GLU A 264 -2.05 17.53 -21.71
CA GLU A 264 -0.79 18.07 -22.18
C GLU A 264 0.39 17.50 -21.42
N ASP A 265 0.25 17.33 -20.10
CA ASP A 265 1.28 16.69 -19.25
C ASP A 265 1.45 15.21 -19.64
N VAL A 266 0.35 14.46 -19.82
CA VAL A 266 0.42 13.07 -20.29
C VAL A 266 1.11 12.99 -21.65
N LEU A 267 0.80 13.90 -22.59
CA LEU A 267 1.45 13.96 -23.88
C LEU A 267 2.97 14.20 -23.75
N ALA A 268 3.38 15.12 -22.89
CA ALA A 268 4.78 15.40 -22.63
C ALA A 268 5.53 14.20 -22.05
N LEU A 269 4.92 13.49 -21.09
CA LEU A 269 5.47 12.26 -20.49
C LEU A 269 5.55 11.10 -21.50
N ALA A 270 4.58 10.97 -22.40
CA ALA A 270 4.53 9.91 -23.40
C ALA A 270 5.55 10.09 -24.54
N GLN A 271 5.87 11.32 -24.93
CA GLN A 271 6.75 11.61 -26.10
C GLN A 271 8.13 10.93 -26.07
N PRO A 272 8.90 10.95 -24.96
CA PRO A 272 10.16 10.23 -24.87
C PRO A 272 9.98 8.71 -25.01
N LEU A 273 8.81 8.20 -24.65
CA LEU A 273 8.48 6.77 -24.56
C LEU A 273 7.71 6.26 -25.81
N LYS A 274 7.48 7.08 -26.83
CA LYS A 274 6.62 6.75 -27.99
C LYS A 274 7.03 5.49 -28.78
N LYS A 275 8.25 5.00 -28.58
CA LYS A 275 8.77 3.79 -29.26
C LYS A 275 8.53 2.50 -28.47
N ASN A 276 8.06 2.57 -27.24
CA ASN A 276 7.77 1.41 -26.40
C ASN A 276 6.26 1.30 -26.11
N GLU A 277 5.85 0.15 -25.60
CA GLU A 277 4.43 -0.14 -25.33
C GLU A 277 3.83 0.77 -24.26
N TYR A 278 4.62 1.17 -23.27
CA TYR A 278 4.17 2.06 -22.20
C TYR A 278 3.78 3.45 -22.74
N GLY A 279 4.64 4.07 -23.52
CA GLY A 279 4.35 5.36 -24.15
C GLY A 279 3.20 5.27 -25.18
N GLN A 280 3.14 4.18 -25.94
CA GLN A 280 2.00 3.92 -26.86
C GLN A 280 0.68 3.78 -26.11
N TYR A 281 0.69 3.17 -24.93
CA TYR A 281 -0.51 3.10 -24.08
C TYR A 281 -0.96 4.51 -23.65
N LEU A 282 -0.05 5.36 -23.17
CA LEU A 282 -0.36 6.73 -22.77
C LEU A 282 -0.90 7.57 -23.95
N LEU A 283 -0.33 7.43 -25.14
CA LEU A 283 -0.83 8.11 -26.34
C LEU A 283 -2.26 7.66 -26.72
N ARG A 284 -2.54 6.35 -26.65
CA ARG A 284 -3.91 5.83 -26.84
C ARG A 284 -4.90 6.37 -25.81
N LEU A 285 -4.46 6.46 -24.55
CA LEU A 285 -5.29 6.97 -23.44
C LEU A 285 -5.83 8.38 -23.72
N ILE A 286 -5.03 9.24 -24.36
CA ILE A 286 -5.38 10.63 -24.66
C ILE A 286 -5.83 10.84 -26.13
N GLY A 287 -5.98 9.75 -26.92
CA GLY A 287 -6.45 9.80 -28.31
C GLY A 287 -5.43 10.34 -29.32
N GLU A 288 -4.12 10.13 -29.08
CA GLU A 288 -3.00 10.56 -29.95
C GLU A 288 -2.31 9.40 -30.69
N ALA A 289 -2.79 8.16 -30.53
CA ALA A 289 -2.24 6.95 -31.18
C ALA A 289 -3.11 6.44 -32.32
#